data_0e1f496bc2ad155c2422563a079fa718
#
_entry.id   0e1f496bc2ad155c2422563a079fa718
#
_cell.length_a   1.000
_cell.length_b   1.000
_cell.length_c   1.000
_cell.angle_alpha   90.00
_cell.angle_beta   90.00
_cell.angle_gamma   90.00
#
_symmetry.space_group_name_H-M   'P 1'
#
loop_
_entity.id
_entity.type
_entity.pdbx_description
1 polymer ?
#
loop_
_entity_poly.entity_id
_entity_poly.type
_entity_poly.pdbx_seq_one_letter_code
_entity_poly.pdbx_strand_id
1 'polypeptide(L)'
;MDKRLERILPRVQKPARYVGGEYNAVKKDPAQVDTRIAFCFPDTYEIGMSNLGMRILYGVMNNMDGVWCQRVFAPWGDMEEEMRRAGMPLFALESGEPITDFDIVAFSVGYEMAFPAILNMLDLAGIPIHLSLIHI
;
A
#
# COMPACT_ATOMS: atom_id res chain seq x y z
N MET A 1 -13.64 6.79 -2.54
CA MET A 1 -12.64 6.29 -3.52
C MET A 1 -12.15 7.48 -4.33
N ASP A 2 -10.86 7.55 -4.65
CA ASP A 2 -10.29 8.64 -5.47
C ASP A 2 -10.90 8.61 -6.89
N LYS A 3 -11.35 9.75 -7.39
CA LYS A 3 -11.95 9.87 -8.74
C LYS A 3 -10.97 9.46 -9.86
N ARG A 4 -9.66 9.57 -9.62
CA ARG A 4 -8.62 9.10 -10.55
C ARG A 4 -8.65 7.58 -10.64
N LEU A 5 -8.73 6.90 -9.48
CA LEU A 5 -8.84 5.45 -9.41
C LEU A 5 -10.07 4.93 -10.18
N GLU A 6 -11.23 5.55 -9.98
CA GLU A 6 -12.46 5.18 -10.70
C GLU A 6 -12.31 5.23 -12.22
N ARG A 7 -11.51 6.18 -12.75
CA ARG A 7 -11.24 6.30 -14.18
C ARG A 7 -10.22 5.31 -14.71
N ILE A 8 -9.30 4.85 -13.84
CA ILE A 8 -8.22 3.91 -14.19
C ILE A 8 -8.75 2.47 -14.18
N LEU A 9 -9.56 2.09 -13.19
CA LEU A 9 -10.03 0.71 -12.99
C LEU A 9 -10.57 0.01 -14.24
N PRO A 10 -11.36 0.66 -15.14
CA PRO A 10 -11.85 0.03 -16.35
C PRO A 10 -10.78 -0.28 -17.41
N ARG A 11 -9.58 0.28 -17.25
CA ARG A 11 -8.47 0.18 -18.22
C ARG A 11 -7.41 -0.85 -17.83
N VAL A 12 -7.48 -1.37 -16.61
CA VAL A 12 -6.47 -2.27 -16.06
C VAL A 12 -7.00 -3.70 -15.97
N GLN A 13 -6.07 -4.66 -16.02
CA GLN A 13 -6.39 -6.06 -15.76
C GLN A 13 -6.68 -6.27 -14.27
N LYS A 14 -7.69 -7.09 -13.99
CA LYS A 14 -8.07 -7.47 -12.61
C LYS A 14 -8.24 -6.26 -11.68
N PRO A 15 -9.16 -5.35 -11.94
CA PRO A 15 -9.36 -4.14 -11.13
C PRO A 15 -9.67 -4.44 -9.66
N ALA A 16 -10.15 -5.65 -9.34
CA ALA A 16 -10.40 -6.10 -7.97
C ALA A 16 -9.15 -6.07 -7.06
N ARG A 17 -7.95 -6.10 -7.62
CA ARG A 17 -6.68 -5.96 -6.88
C ARG A 17 -6.57 -4.62 -6.13
N TYR A 18 -7.29 -3.60 -6.57
CA TYR A 18 -7.07 -2.20 -6.19
C TYR A 18 -8.24 -1.57 -5.44
N VAL A 19 -9.30 -2.33 -5.18
CA VAL A 19 -10.52 -1.77 -4.57
C VAL A 19 -10.69 -2.12 -3.10
N GLY A 20 -9.95 -3.09 -2.57
CA GLY A 20 -10.11 -3.56 -1.21
C GLY A 20 -11.50 -4.14 -0.93
N GLY A 21 -11.93 -4.09 0.34
CA GLY A 21 -13.27 -4.53 0.74
C GLY A 21 -13.40 -6.02 1.00
N GLU A 22 -12.28 -6.71 1.20
CA GLU A 22 -12.28 -8.11 1.62
C GLU A 22 -12.97 -8.26 2.97
N TYR A 23 -13.61 -9.40 3.19
CA TYR A 23 -14.40 -9.69 4.39
C TYR A 23 -13.64 -9.43 5.71
N ASN A 24 -12.34 -9.72 5.72
CA ASN A 24 -11.48 -9.56 6.90
C ASN A 24 -10.64 -8.26 6.87
N ALA A 25 -10.93 -7.33 5.98
CA ALA A 25 -10.25 -6.03 5.96
C ALA A 25 -10.66 -5.21 7.19
N VAL A 26 -9.66 -4.74 7.93
CA VAL A 26 -9.88 -3.92 9.12
C VAL A 26 -10.05 -2.46 8.71
N LYS A 27 -11.20 -1.90 9.05
CA LYS A 27 -11.47 -0.46 8.89
C LYS A 27 -11.62 0.16 10.27
N LYS A 28 -10.88 1.23 10.53
CA LYS A 28 -10.97 2.02 11.75
C LYS A 28 -11.33 3.46 11.42
N ASP A 29 -11.91 4.15 12.39
CA ASP A 29 -12.14 5.59 12.29
C ASP A 29 -10.80 6.31 12.48
N PRO A 30 -10.32 7.10 11.50
CA PRO A 30 -9.07 7.84 11.62
C PRO A 30 -9.00 8.74 12.87
N ALA A 31 -10.15 9.23 13.33
CA ALA A 31 -10.23 10.08 14.54
C ALA A 31 -9.93 9.32 15.86
N GLN A 32 -9.93 7.99 15.80
CA GLN A 32 -9.67 7.11 16.96
C GLN A 32 -8.32 6.39 16.85
N VAL A 33 -7.48 6.80 15.92
CA VAL A 33 -6.21 6.16 15.61
C VAL A 33 -5.08 7.15 15.87
N ASP A 34 -4.10 6.73 16.69
CA ASP A 34 -2.91 7.52 17.01
C ASP A 34 -1.76 7.27 16.01
N THR A 35 -1.70 6.05 15.47
CA THR A 35 -0.62 5.62 14.57
C THR A 35 -1.19 4.87 13.36
N ARG A 36 -0.83 5.34 12.18
CA ARG A 36 -1.21 4.72 10.91
C ARG A 36 0.01 4.09 10.25
N ILE A 37 -0.09 2.81 9.93
CA ILE A 37 0.99 2.03 9.32
C ILE A 37 0.58 1.63 7.90
N ALA A 38 1.36 2.06 6.90
CA ALA A 38 1.30 1.52 5.55
C ALA A 38 2.20 0.28 5.49
N PHE A 39 1.60 -0.91 5.52
CA PHE A 39 2.33 -2.16 5.47
C PHE A 39 2.43 -2.65 4.02
N CYS A 40 3.61 -2.43 3.45
CA CYS A 40 3.90 -2.65 2.05
C CYS A 40 4.47 -4.05 1.80
N PHE A 41 3.89 -4.76 0.85
CA PHE A 41 4.43 -6.01 0.31
C PHE A 41 4.93 -5.74 -1.12
N PRO A 42 6.23 -5.96 -1.42
CA PRO A 42 6.83 -5.58 -2.70
C PRO A 42 6.56 -6.60 -3.81
N ASP A 43 5.30 -6.99 -3.96
CA ASP A 43 4.78 -7.84 -5.01
C ASP A 43 3.29 -7.58 -5.20
N THR A 44 2.69 -8.26 -6.15
CA THR A 44 1.27 -8.10 -6.49
C THR A 44 0.33 -8.53 -5.37
N TYR A 45 -0.90 -8.07 -5.46
CA TYR A 45 -1.97 -8.37 -4.51
C TYR A 45 -2.12 -9.88 -4.22
N GLU A 46 -2.13 -10.73 -5.25
CA GLU A 46 -2.34 -12.17 -5.07
C GLU A 46 -1.20 -12.84 -4.30
N ILE A 47 0.02 -12.42 -4.55
CA ILE A 47 1.22 -12.96 -3.87
C ILE A 47 1.23 -12.47 -2.42
N GLY A 48 1.00 -11.19 -2.20
CA GLY A 48 0.97 -10.61 -0.86
C GLY A 48 -0.16 -11.17 0.00
N MET A 49 -1.36 -11.32 -0.55
CA MET A 49 -2.51 -11.91 0.16
C MET A 49 -2.33 -13.39 0.48
N SER A 50 -1.48 -14.09 -0.27
CA SER A 50 -1.12 -15.49 -0.01
C SER A 50 0.00 -15.63 1.03
N ASN A 51 0.68 -14.53 1.39
CA ASN A 51 1.78 -14.54 2.36
C ASN A 51 1.23 -14.60 3.80
N LEU A 52 1.51 -15.72 4.48
CA LEU A 52 1.04 -15.95 5.86
C LEU A 52 1.63 -14.92 6.85
N GLY A 53 2.93 -14.61 6.72
CA GLY A 53 3.60 -13.63 7.58
C GLY A 53 2.95 -12.25 7.52
N MET A 54 2.63 -11.79 6.31
CA MET A 54 1.91 -10.53 6.13
C MET A 54 0.54 -10.55 6.82
N ARG A 55 -0.22 -11.64 6.68
CA ARG A 55 -1.55 -11.77 7.30
C ARG A 55 -1.47 -11.79 8.82
N ILE A 56 -0.48 -12.48 9.40
CA ILE A 56 -0.26 -12.53 10.85
C ILE A 56 0.10 -11.14 11.38
N LEU A 57 1.08 -10.47 10.78
CA LEU A 57 1.53 -9.14 11.21
C LEU A 57 0.41 -8.09 11.06
N TYR A 58 -0.34 -8.14 9.97
CA TYR A 58 -1.52 -7.29 9.77
C TYR A 58 -2.53 -7.46 10.92
N GLY A 59 -2.84 -8.70 11.30
CA GLY A 59 -3.74 -8.99 12.41
C GLY A 59 -3.18 -8.51 13.76
N VAL A 60 -1.91 -8.78 14.03
CA VAL A 60 -1.26 -8.36 15.28
C VAL A 60 -1.28 -6.84 15.43
N MET A 61 -0.85 -6.11 14.41
CA MET A 61 -0.82 -4.64 14.43
C MET A 61 -2.23 -4.05 14.58
N ASN A 62 -3.21 -4.60 13.90
CA ASN A 62 -4.57 -4.10 14.00
C ASN A 62 -5.30 -4.46 15.30
N ASN A 63 -4.78 -5.42 16.08
CA ASN A 63 -5.26 -5.72 17.43
C ASN A 63 -4.67 -4.78 18.50
N MET A 64 -3.71 -3.94 18.15
CA MET A 64 -3.18 -2.92 19.06
C MET A 64 -4.12 -1.72 19.12
N ASP A 65 -4.35 -1.20 20.33
CA ASP A 65 -5.14 0.01 20.53
C ASP A 65 -4.46 1.22 19.87
N GLY A 66 -5.25 2.08 19.24
CA GLY A 66 -4.76 3.29 18.58
C GLY A 66 -3.95 3.05 17.29
N VAL A 67 -3.75 1.81 16.86
CA VAL A 67 -2.99 1.48 15.65
C VAL A 67 -3.92 1.04 14.52
N TRP A 68 -3.73 1.59 13.32
CA TRP A 68 -4.37 1.12 12.09
C TRP A 68 -3.33 0.77 11.04
N CYS A 69 -3.15 -0.52 10.83
CA CYS A 69 -2.31 -1.08 9.78
C CYS A 69 -3.12 -1.29 8.50
N GLN A 70 -2.67 -0.73 7.41
CA GLN A 70 -3.30 -0.85 6.10
C GLN A 70 -2.33 -1.49 5.10
N ARG A 71 -2.86 -2.27 4.17
CA ARG A 71 -2.05 -3.05 3.22
C ARG A 71 -1.77 -2.23 1.96
N VAL A 72 -0.56 -2.39 1.47
CA VAL A 72 -0.10 -1.78 0.21
C VAL A 72 0.60 -2.84 -0.62
N PHE A 73 0.21 -2.99 -1.87
CA PHE A 73 0.83 -3.94 -2.80
C PHE A 73 1.46 -3.22 -3.98
N ALA A 74 2.48 -3.83 -4.57
CA ALA A 74 3.03 -3.33 -5.82
C ALA A 74 1.96 -3.44 -6.92
N PRO A 75 1.66 -2.37 -7.67
CA PRO A 75 0.73 -2.43 -8.77
C PRO A 75 1.30 -3.28 -9.92
N TRP A 76 0.45 -3.90 -10.69
CA TRP A 76 0.85 -4.51 -11.95
C TRP A 76 1.22 -3.44 -12.98
N GLY A 77 2.00 -3.79 -13.99
CA GLY A 77 2.56 -2.82 -14.93
C GLY A 77 1.54 -1.91 -15.61
N ASP A 78 0.37 -2.42 -15.99
CA ASP A 78 -0.70 -1.61 -16.60
C ASP A 78 -1.28 -0.58 -15.60
N MET A 79 -1.48 -0.99 -14.35
CA MET A 79 -1.93 -0.09 -13.29
C MET A 79 -0.89 0.96 -12.95
N GLU A 80 0.38 0.57 -12.88
CA GLU A 80 1.49 1.49 -12.63
C GLU A 80 1.57 2.56 -13.73
N GLU A 81 1.47 2.16 -15.00
CA GLU A 81 1.49 3.09 -16.13
C GLU A 81 0.34 4.10 -16.05
N GLU A 82 -0.88 3.65 -15.78
CA GLU A 82 -2.04 4.52 -15.61
C GLU A 82 -1.91 5.43 -14.39
N MET A 83 -1.37 4.95 -13.27
CA MET A 83 -1.11 5.76 -12.08
C MET A 83 -0.11 6.87 -12.40
N ARG A 84 1.01 6.56 -13.07
CA ARG A 84 2.01 7.56 -13.48
C ARG A 84 1.42 8.59 -14.43
N ARG A 85 0.61 8.15 -15.40
CA ARG A 85 -0.07 9.03 -16.37
C ARG A 85 -1.07 9.98 -15.68
N ALA A 86 -1.79 9.49 -14.68
CA ALA A 86 -2.78 10.27 -13.93
C ALA A 86 -2.18 11.11 -12.78
N GLY A 87 -0.89 10.97 -12.50
CA GLY A 87 -0.26 11.58 -11.33
C GLY A 87 -0.84 11.05 -10.01
N MET A 88 -1.26 9.78 -9.98
CA MET A 88 -1.83 9.14 -8.81
C MET A 88 -0.72 8.43 -8.01
N PRO A 89 -0.47 8.82 -6.75
CA PRO A 89 0.55 8.16 -5.93
C PRO A 89 0.12 6.77 -5.47
N LEU A 90 1.08 5.97 -5.02
CA LEU A 90 0.82 4.68 -4.39
C LEU A 90 -0.04 4.86 -3.13
N PHE A 91 -1.03 4.02 -2.96
CA PHE A 91 -2.07 4.16 -1.95
C PHE A 91 -2.31 2.87 -1.16
N ALA A 92 -2.88 3.03 0.03
CA ALA A 92 -3.28 1.92 0.87
C ALA A 92 -4.66 1.37 0.46
N LEU A 93 -4.81 0.05 0.56
CA LEU A 93 -5.98 -0.66 0.03
C LEU A 93 -7.26 -0.38 0.85
N GLU A 94 -7.15 -0.22 2.17
CA GLU A 94 -8.29 -0.02 3.07
C GLU A 94 -8.91 1.37 2.96
N SER A 95 -8.08 2.42 2.95
CA SER A 95 -8.54 3.82 2.89
C SER A 95 -8.50 4.43 1.49
N GLY A 96 -7.62 3.94 0.62
CA GLY A 96 -7.32 4.57 -0.66
C GLY A 96 -6.44 5.82 -0.55
N GLU A 97 -5.89 6.10 0.62
CA GLU A 97 -5.04 7.27 0.85
C GLU A 97 -3.60 7.02 0.44
N PRO A 98 -2.88 8.06 -0.01
CA PRO A 98 -1.46 7.97 -0.34
C PRO A 98 -0.63 7.48 0.85
N ILE A 99 0.37 6.64 0.61
CA ILE A 99 1.21 6.12 1.71
C ILE A 99 2.08 7.19 2.37
N THR A 100 2.27 8.34 1.74
CA THR A 100 2.92 9.52 2.32
C THR A 100 2.15 10.16 3.47
N ASP A 101 0.86 9.86 3.60
CA ASP A 101 -0.01 10.39 4.67
C ASP A 101 -0.01 9.50 5.93
N PHE A 102 0.84 8.47 5.94
CA PHE A 102 0.98 7.52 7.05
C PHE A 102 2.18 7.88 7.93
N ASP A 103 2.10 7.52 9.22
CA ASP A 103 3.17 7.77 10.18
C ASP A 103 4.36 6.83 9.96
N ILE A 104 4.07 5.58 9.54
CA ILE A 104 5.07 4.55 9.29
C ILE A 104 4.79 3.89 7.94
N VAL A 105 5.83 3.81 7.10
CA VAL A 105 5.84 2.98 5.89
C VAL A 105 6.78 1.80 6.11
N ALA A 106 6.20 0.61 6.27
CA ALA A 106 6.93 -0.61 6.57
C ALA A 106 6.90 -1.57 5.38
N PHE A 107 8.05 -2.14 5.03
CA PHE A 107 8.16 -3.12 3.95
C PHE A 107 8.45 -4.52 4.50
N SER A 108 7.72 -5.52 4.01
CA SER A 108 8.06 -6.93 4.21
C SER A 108 9.08 -7.35 3.16
N VAL A 109 10.31 -7.62 3.58
CA VAL A 109 11.41 -8.03 2.67
C VAL A 109 11.72 -9.50 2.90
N GLY A 110 11.32 -10.34 1.97
CA GLY A 110 11.53 -11.79 2.05
C GLY A 110 12.83 -12.26 1.38
N TYR A 111 13.37 -11.49 0.42
CA TYR A 111 14.57 -11.84 -0.34
C TYR A 111 15.08 -10.60 -1.11
N GLU A 112 16.33 -10.68 -1.58
CA GLU A 112 17.04 -9.53 -2.17
C GLU A 112 16.43 -9.04 -3.48
N MET A 113 15.81 -9.91 -4.26
CA MET A 113 15.13 -9.53 -5.51
C MET A 113 13.91 -8.62 -5.29
N ALA A 114 13.48 -8.43 -4.04
CA ALA A 114 12.43 -7.48 -3.71
C ALA A 114 12.90 -6.01 -3.73
N PHE A 115 14.20 -5.72 -3.62
CA PHE A 115 14.70 -4.34 -3.55
C PHE A 115 14.31 -3.47 -4.75
N PRO A 116 14.38 -3.92 -6.01
CA PRO A 116 13.92 -3.10 -7.14
C PRO A 116 12.43 -2.74 -7.03
N ALA A 117 11.60 -3.67 -6.56
CA ALA A 117 10.17 -3.43 -6.37
C ALA A 117 9.92 -2.40 -5.25
N ILE A 118 10.67 -2.47 -4.15
CA ILE A 118 10.61 -1.48 -3.06
C ILE A 118 10.96 -0.08 -3.57
N LEU A 119 12.07 0.03 -4.32
CA LEU A 119 12.48 1.32 -4.89
C LEU A 119 11.41 1.88 -5.84
N ASN A 120 10.81 1.03 -6.66
CA ASN A 120 9.73 1.42 -7.55
C ASN A 120 8.47 1.87 -6.79
N MET A 121 8.12 1.19 -5.70
CA MET A 121 7.00 1.57 -4.84
C MET A 121 7.24 2.92 -4.16
N LEU A 122 8.47 3.17 -3.68
CA LEU A 122 8.86 4.46 -3.10
C LEU A 122 8.80 5.59 -4.13
N ASP A 123 9.32 5.35 -5.34
CA ASP A 123 9.27 6.30 -6.44
C ASP A 123 7.81 6.63 -6.83
N LEU A 124 6.98 5.61 -6.97
CA LEU A 124 5.56 5.77 -7.29
C LEU A 124 4.78 6.51 -6.18
N ALA A 125 5.22 6.38 -4.94
CA ALA A 125 4.68 7.13 -3.80
C ALA A 125 5.20 8.56 -3.71
N GLY A 126 6.25 8.92 -4.44
CA GLY A 126 6.93 10.20 -4.31
C GLY A 126 7.79 10.33 -3.05
N ILE A 127 8.18 9.18 -2.45
CA ILE A 127 9.07 9.16 -1.28
C ILE A 127 10.52 9.15 -1.77
N PRO A 128 11.38 10.07 -1.28
CA PRO A 128 12.78 10.10 -1.67
C PRO A 128 13.52 8.81 -1.33
N ILE A 129 14.27 8.27 -2.28
CA ILE A 129 15.05 7.03 -2.11
C ILE A 129 16.43 7.27 -1.52
N HIS A 130 16.89 8.51 -1.45
CA HIS A 130 18.17 8.88 -0.83
C HIS A 130 17.95 9.33 0.61
N LEU A 131 18.63 8.68 1.56
CA LEU A 131 18.55 8.99 2.99
C LEU A 131 18.85 10.46 3.31
N SER A 132 19.71 11.10 2.53
CA SER A 132 20.03 12.54 2.68
C SER A 132 18.85 13.48 2.42
N LEU A 133 17.78 12.99 1.78
CA LEU A 133 16.56 13.73 1.48
C LEU A 133 15.41 13.39 2.44
N ILE A 134 15.63 12.43 3.34
CA ILE A 134 14.67 12.04 4.38
C ILE A 134 15.01 12.87 5.62
N HIS A 135 14.15 13.82 5.95
CA HIS A 135 14.23 14.52 7.22
C HIS A 135 13.56 13.64 8.29
N ILE A 136 14.37 13.16 9.19
CA ILE A 136 13.92 12.44 10.38
C ILE A 136 13.52 13.46 11.45
#